data_f2517bae86fdb226066756ca19f225a3
#
_entry.id   f2517bae86fdb226066756ca19f225a3
#
_cell.length_a   1.000
_cell.length_b   1.000
_cell.length_c   1.000
_cell.angle_alpha   90.00
_cell.angle_beta   90.00
_cell.angle_gamma   90.00
#
_symmetry.space_group_name_H-M   'P 1'
#
loop_
_entity.id
_entity.type
_entity.pdbx_description
1 polymer ?
#
loop_
_entity_poly.entity_id
_entity_poly.type
_entity_poly.pdbx_seq_one_letter_code
_entity_poly.pdbx_strand_id
1 'polypeptide(L)'
;MIKLVILDVDGVMTDGTKHYNRFGRVIAKTFCDKDWTAIKRFRAIGVPVVFLTGDSYNEKILKKRNLPVIVNRGKDFHRDKADYLDEILEEYDCTPEDVA
;
A
#
# COMPACT_ATOMS: atom_id res chain seq x y z
N MET A 1 -19.53 -9.44 1.94
CA MET A 1 -19.18 -8.44 0.89
C MET A 1 -17.89 -7.76 1.28
N ILE A 2 -16.96 -7.62 0.35
CA ILE A 2 -15.70 -6.93 0.60
C ILE A 2 -15.96 -5.42 0.71
N LYS A 3 -15.50 -4.82 1.80
CA LYS A 3 -15.65 -3.39 2.10
C LYS A 3 -14.33 -2.63 2.09
N LEU A 4 -13.21 -3.34 2.05
CA LEU A 4 -11.88 -2.76 2.10
C LEU A 4 -10.87 -3.68 1.42
N VAL A 5 -9.94 -3.10 0.67
CA VAL A 5 -8.81 -3.81 0.10
C VAL A 5 -7.52 -3.25 0.70
N ILE A 6 -6.67 -4.13 1.22
CA ILE A 6 -5.35 -3.78 1.76
C ILE A 6 -4.30 -4.42 0.86
N LEU A 7 -3.41 -3.62 0.31
CA LEU A 7 -2.39 -4.08 -0.63
C LEU A 7 -0.97 -3.77 -0.15
N ASP A 8 -0.07 -4.72 -0.37
CA ASP A 8 1.35 -4.46 -0.36
C ASP A 8 1.75 -3.75 -1.66
N VAL A 9 2.94 -3.20 -1.73
CA VAL A 9 3.43 -2.50 -2.92
C VAL A 9 4.48 -3.32 -3.67
N ASP A 10 5.61 -3.62 -3.03
CA ASP A 10 6.71 -4.30 -3.71
C ASP A 10 6.37 -5.76 -4.00
N GLY A 11 6.52 -6.17 -5.26
CA GLY A 11 6.14 -7.49 -5.72
C GLY A 11 4.65 -7.68 -5.97
N VAL A 12 3.81 -6.73 -5.60
CA VAL A 12 2.34 -6.73 -5.86
C VAL A 12 2.00 -5.65 -6.88
N MET A 13 2.32 -4.38 -6.56
CA MET A 13 2.12 -3.24 -7.45
C MET A 13 3.34 -2.98 -8.34
N THR A 14 4.50 -3.48 -7.96
CA THR A 14 5.74 -3.45 -8.73
C THR A 14 6.18 -4.86 -9.05
N ASP A 15 7.17 -5.00 -9.90
CA ASP A 15 7.80 -6.30 -10.22
C ASP A 15 8.84 -6.75 -9.18
N GLY A 16 8.99 -5.99 -8.10
CA GLY A 16 9.95 -6.25 -7.03
C GLY A 16 11.33 -5.66 -7.29
N THR A 17 11.62 -5.15 -8.49
CA THR A 17 12.92 -4.54 -8.79
C THR A 17 12.98 -3.10 -8.33
N LYS A 18 14.18 -2.67 -7.96
CA LYS A 18 14.49 -1.31 -7.56
C LYS A 18 15.72 -0.82 -8.33
N HIS A 19 15.69 0.45 -8.68
CA HIS A 19 16.84 1.10 -9.32
C HIS A 19 17.50 2.03 -8.30
N TYR A 20 18.79 1.85 -8.08
CA TYR A 20 19.56 2.61 -7.11
C TYR A 20 20.51 3.57 -7.79
N ASN A 21 20.77 4.73 -7.17
CA ASN A 21 21.88 5.57 -7.57
C ASN A 21 23.19 5.10 -6.92
N ARG A 22 24.30 5.77 -7.23
CA ARG A 22 25.63 5.41 -6.69
C ARG A 22 25.74 5.58 -5.17
N PHE A 23 24.81 6.30 -4.55
CA PHE A 23 24.76 6.50 -3.10
C PHE A 23 23.89 5.48 -2.38
N GLY A 24 23.39 4.48 -3.09
CA GLY A 24 22.54 3.42 -2.52
C GLY A 24 21.09 3.83 -2.27
N ARG A 25 20.63 4.92 -2.86
CA ARG A 25 19.25 5.38 -2.73
C ARG A 25 18.40 4.88 -3.89
N VAL A 26 17.17 4.47 -3.59
CA VAL A 26 16.20 4.09 -4.61
C VAL A 26 15.78 5.32 -5.39
N ILE A 27 15.92 5.28 -6.72
CA ILE A 27 15.56 6.37 -7.62
C ILE A 27 14.37 6.04 -8.53
N ALA A 28 14.05 4.76 -8.70
CA ALA A 28 12.93 4.35 -9.54
C ALA A 28 12.43 2.97 -9.16
N LYS A 29 11.13 2.77 -9.37
CA LYS A 29 10.45 1.48 -9.35
C LYS A 29 9.50 1.43 -10.55
N THR A 30 9.17 0.24 -11.02
CA THR A 30 8.26 0.05 -12.15
C THR A 30 6.87 -0.36 -11.66
N PHE A 31 5.87 0.42 -12.03
CA PHE A 31 4.46 0.14 -11.74
C PHE A 31 3.72 -0.21 -13.03
N CYS A 32 2.67 -1.00 -12.90
CA CYS A 32 1.82 -1.37 -14.04
C CYS A 32 0.57 -0.49 -14.09
N ASP A 33 0.29 0.13 -15.24
CA ASP A 33 -0.89 0.99 -15.40
C ASP A 33 -2.21 0.25 -15.20
N LYS A 34 -2.24 -1.05 -15.48
CA LYS A 34 -3.44 -1.87 -15.25
C LYS A 34 -3.80 -1.95 -13.78
N ASP A 35 -2.81 -1.95 -12.90
CA ASP A 35 -3.04 -1.96 -11.45
C ASP A 35 -3.67 -0.64 -10.98
N TRP A 36 -3.22 0.50 -11.51
CA TRP A 36 -3.84 1.78 -11.22
C TRP A 36 -5.30 1.83 -11.67
N THR A 37 -5.61 1.24 -12.80
CA THR A 37 -6.97 1.14 -13.33
C THR A 37 -7.85 0.30 -12.40
N ALA A 38 -7.35 -0.83 -11.93
CA ALA A 38 -8.07 -1.68 -10.99
C ALA A 38 -8.40 -0.94 -9.69
N ILE A 39 -7.46 -0.17 -9.16
CA ILE A 39 -7.67 0.65 -7.95
C ILE A 39 -8.77 1.67 -8.16
N LYS A 40 -8.77 2.36 -9.31
CA LYS A 40 -9.83 3.32 -9.66
C LYS A 40 -11.21 2.66 -9.70
N ARG A 41 -11.29 1.43 -10.22
CA ARG A 41 -12.56 0.68 -10.28
C ARG A 41 -13.07 0.33 -8.89
N PHE A 42 -12.21 -0.11 -7.98
CA PHE A 42 -12.60 -0.34 -6.59
C PHE A 42 -13.15 0.92 -5.95
N ARG A 43 -12.47 2.04 -6.12
CA ARG A 43 -12.91 3.31 -5.56
C ARG A 43 -14.24 3.77 -6.16
N ALA A 44 -14.46 3.52 -7.44
CA ALA A 44 -15.70 3.88 -8.13
C ALA A 44 -16.91 3.14 -7.57
N ILE A 45 -16.75 1.92 -7.07
CA ILE A 45 -17.83 1.16 -6.44
C ILE A 45 -17.89 1.34 -4.92
N GLY A 46 -17.13 2.29 -4.39
CA GLY A 46 -17.17 2.63 -2.97
C GLY A 46 -16.31 1.74 -2.08
N VAL A 47 -15.38 0.96 -2.65
CA VAL A 47 -14.45 0.13 -1.88
C VAL A 47 -13.11 0.83 -1.77
N PRO A 48 -12.73 1.32 -0.58
CA PRO A 48 -11.43 1.96 -0.39
C PRO A 48 -10.29 0.94 -0.51
N VAL A 49 -9.17 1.43 -1.03
CA VAL A 49 -7.93 0.66 -1.14
C VAL A 49 -6.87 1.34 -0.29
N VAL A 50 -6.29 0.61 0.64
CA VAL A 50 -5.23 1.10 1.53
C VAL A 50 -3.95 0.33 1.23
N PHE A 51 -2.85 1.05 1.12
CA PHE A 51 -1.54 0.43 0.93
C PHE A 51 -0.80 0.31 2.25
N LEU A 52 -0.19 -0.83 2.47
CA LEU A 52 0.64 -1.11 3.63
C LEU A 52 2.02 -1.54 3.12
N THR A 53 3.04 -0.72 3.35
CA THR A 53 4.38 -0.94 2.81
C THR A 53 5.45 -0.74 3.86
N GLY A 54 6.56 -1.47 3.74
CA GLY A 54 7.75 -1.29 4.56
C GLY A 54 8.74 -0.28 3.97
N ASP A 55 8.47 0.31 2.81
CA ASP A 55 9.38 1.19 2.11
C ASP A 55 8.81 2.60 1.98
N SER A 56 9.48 3.57 2.61
CA SER A 56 9.06 4.97 2.60
C SER A 56 9.11 5.62 1.20
N TYR A 57 9.87 5.06 0.28
CA TYR A 57 9.87 5.52 -1.12
C TYR A 57 8.46 5.43 -1.74
N ASN A 58 7.73 4.35 -1.42
CA ASN A 58 6.39 4.13 -1.95
C ASN A 58 5.38 5.16 -1.44
N GLU A 59 5.58 5.70 -0.25
CA GLU A 59 4.67 6.68 0.35
C GLU A 59 4.52 7.92 -0.54
N LYS A 60 5.63 8.43 -1.07
CA LYS A 60 5.61 9.63 -1.93
C LYS A 60 4.81 9.41 -3.20
N ILE A 61 4.99 8.25 -3.83
CA ILE A 61 4.29 7.91 -5.08
C ILE A 61 2.78 7.79 -4.83
N LEU A 62 2.40 7.09 -3.76
CA LEU A 62 1.01 6.84 -3.44
C LEU A 62 0.29 8.11 -2.99
N LYS A 63 0.94 8.96 -2.21
CA LYS A 63 0.38 10.25 -1.79
C LYS A 63 0.14 11.19 -2.96
N LYS A 64 1.00 11.20 -3.96
CA LYS A 64 0.79 11.97 -5.18
C LYS A 64 -0.46 11.54 -5.95
N ARG A 65 -0.88 10.29 -5.78
CA ARG A 65 -2.10 9.75 -6.40
C ARG A 65 -3.32 9.84 -5.46
N ASN A 66 -3.17 10.50 -4.32
CA ASN A 66 -4.22 10.62 -3.30
C ASN A 66 -4.71 9.26 -2.78
N LEU A 67 -3.78 8.33 -2.60
CA LEU A 67 -4.07 6.98 -2.10
C LEU A 67 -3.62 6.85 -0.65
N PRO A 68 -4.46 6.28 0.23
CA PRO A 68 -4.08 6.02 1.62
C PRO A 68 -2.91 5.03 1.68
N VAL A 69 -1.88 5.38 2.43
CA VAL A 69 -0.70 4.54 2.60
C VAL A 69 -0.22 4.57 4.04
N ILE A 70 0.14 3.40 4.55
CA ILE A 70 0.75 3.23 5.86
C ILE A 70 2.14 2.64 5.65
N VAL A 71 3.15 3.28 6.23
CA VAL A 71 4.53 2.81 6.19
C VAL A 71 4.85 2.16 7.52
N ASN A 72 5.11 0.85 7.51
CA ASN A 72 5.41 0.08 8.72
C ASN A 72 6.91 0.05 9.04
N ARG A 73 7.58 1.19 8.86
CA ARG A 73 8.97 1.44 9.26
C ARG A 73 9.04 2.70 10.11
N GLY A 74 10.15 2.86 10.81
CA GLY A 74 10.39 4.00 11.67
C GLY A 74 10.82 3.53 13.05
N LYS A 75 10.36 4.18 14.09
CA LYS A 75 10.70 3.84 15.49
C LYS A 75 10.22 2.45 15.89
N ASP A 76 9.17 1.96 15.24
CA ASP A 76 8.52 0.68 15.53
C ASP A 76 8.81 -0.38 14.46
N PHE A 77 10.03 -0.41 13.93
CA PHE A 77 10.37 -1.33 12.84
C PHE A 77 10.35 -2.82 13.25
N HIS A 78 10.12 -3.12 14.52
CA HIS A 78 9.86 -4.48 14.99
C HIS A 78 8.40 -4.92 14.79
N ARG A 79 7.50 -3.98 14.50
CA ARG A 79 6.12 -4.31 14.16
C ARG A 79 6.08 -4.89 12.75
N ASP A 80 5.43 -6.03 12.60
CA ASP A 80 5.13 -6.55 11.29
C ASP A 80 3.83 -5.96 10.74
N LYS A 81 3.49 -6.32 9.50
CA LYS A 81 2.27 -5.79 8.85
C LYS A 81 0.99 -6.22 9.56
N ALA A 82 0.99 -7.39 10.20
CA ALA A 82 -0.17 -7.89 10.91
C ALA A 82 -0.55 -7.00 12.09
N ASP A 83 0.43 -6.35 12.72
CA ASP A 83 0.18 -5.45 13.85
C ASP A 83 -0.60 -4.20 13.45
N TYR A 84 -0.52 -3.81 12.19
CA TYR A 84 -1.27 -2.66 11.67
C TYR A 84 -2.69 -3.01 11.25
N LEU A 85 -2.97 -4.29 11.08
CA LEU A 85 -4.28 -4.74 10.58
C LEU A 85 -5.43 -4.30 11.49
N ASP A 86 -5.30 -4.48 12.79
CA ASP A 86 -6.33 -4.08 13.74
C ASP A 86 -6.62 -2.58 13.70
N GLU A 87 -5.57 -1.76 13.58
CA GLU A 87 -5.71 -0.32 13.46
C GLU A 87 -6.45 0.08 12.17
N ILE A 88 -6.14 -0.59 11.06
CA ILE A 88 -6.78 -0.34 9.77
C ILE A 88 -8.26 -0.75 9.83
N LEU A 89 -8.56 -1.91 10.39
CA LEU A 89 -9.93 -2.39 10.53
C LEU A 89 -10.77 -1.43 11.35
N GLU A 90 -10.22 -0.92 12.44
CA GLU A 90 -10.90 0.06 13.29
C GLU A 90 -11.16 1.37 12.55
N GLU A 91 -10.16 1.90 11.86
CA GLU A 91 -10.28 3.15 11.10
C GLU A 91 -11.36 3.08 10.01
N TYR A 92 -11.49 1.95 9.33
CA TYR A 92 -12.45 1.76 8.25
C TYR A 92 -13.76 1.07 8.69
N ASP A 93 -13.92 0.83 9.98
CA ASP A 93 -15.10 0.17 10.55
C ASP A 93 -15.41 -1.17 9.88
N CYS A 94 -14.38 -2.01 9.76
CA CYS A 94 -14.46 -3.31 9.12
C CYS A 94 -14.11 -4.43 10.08
N THR A 95 -14.63 -5.63 9.78
CA THR A 95 -14.18 -6.88 10.39
C THR A 95 -13.25 -7.62 9.41
N PRO A 96 -12.47 -8.64 9.86
CA PRO A 96 -11.59 -9.39 8.95
C PRO A 96 -12.31 -10.00 7.75
N GLU A 97 -13.58 -10.34 7.88
CA GLU A 97 -14.38 -10.93 6.80
C GLU A 97 -14.71 -9.91 5.70
N ASP A 98 -14.64 -8.61 6.00
CA ASP A 98 -14.95 -7.53 5.05
C ASP A 98 -13.74 -7.14 4.19
N VAL A 99 -12.57 -7.73 4.41
CA VAL A 99 -11.29 -7.28 3.88
C VAL A 99 -10.65 -8.29 2.94
N ALA A 100 -10.13 -7.77 1.87
CA ALA A 100 -9.29 -8.53 0.95
C ALA A 100 -7.88 -7.92 0.85
#